data_d636071a44142b266df85376045e6a66
#
_entry.id   d636071a44142b266df85376045e6a66
#
_cell.length_a   1.000
_cell.length_b   1.000
_cell.length_c   1.000
_cell.angle_alpha   90.00
_cell.angle_beta   90.00
_cell.angle_gamma   90.00
#
_symmetry.space_group_name_H-M   'P 1'
#
loop_
_entity.id
_entity.type
_entity.pdbx_description
1 polymer ?
#
loop_
_entity_poly.entity_id
_entity_poly.type
_entity_poly.pdbx_seq_one_letter_code
_entity_poly.pdbx_strand_id
1 'polypeptide(L)'
;MFRAAFVLAALYVAPAKAESVNLWISSFQDKAYYEKMVEQYRVKVDQDFSANIQAFGFREMPDKLAIAIKTGTNPPDIVQLDEVLFGSYLAGEVPFVDVAERVKKAELDKGIVPQRLKLFAQGDAIYGIPQSLSAMVLYYRTDLFKEHGIAPEDIATWDDFVDKGRELAKKNQALIALDPTYFEILLRQKGSDWFDRAGRMFPSESEAESVMDWLYSLNDEGIGLIPERASIFDPVFFSSMVNYGEVLTIIGADWYGLDMIQQFSPELKGKWGAMPLPAWKDRFGVPGRRTSTFAGQGLLIYKNSKKVDAAWKFIEWVMKDNEANVERFVGGNSFPAYQPAWEDERLHQPTEYFSNQKFGDLLSRLAPEVPEVVMHPKRPQAVFLFQENFFSSLMYGQISPKETIRQMRVMLKE
;
A
#
# COMPACT_ATOMS: atom_id res chain seq x y z
N MET A 1 74.99 -26.53 24.16
CA MET A 1 74.18 -26.18 22.94
C MET A 1 72.73 -26.40 23.26
N PHE A 2 71.99 -25.35 23.62
CA PHE A 2 70.50 -25.42 23.86
C PHE A 2 69.83 -24.94 22.56
N ARG A 3 69.04 -25.79 21.93
CA ARG A 3 68.15 -25.43 20.81
C ARG A 3 66.81 -24.96 21.40
N ALA A 4 66.49 -23.69 21.22
CA ALA A 4 65.21 -23.14 21.50
C ALA A 4 64.24 -23.53 20.37
N ALA A 5 63.16 -24.26 20.68
CA ALA A 5 62.06 -24.54 19.74
C ALA A 5 61.05 -23.39 19.82
N PHE A 6 60.91 -22.63 18.71
CA PHE A 6 59.84 -21.66 18.56
C PHE A 6 58.55 -22.41 18.18
N VAL A 7 57.58 -22.41 19.08
CA VAL A 7 56.20 -22.86 18.78
C VAL A 7 55.44 -21.66 18.17
N LEU A 8 55.18 -21.71 16.86
CA LEU A 8 54.27 -20.80 16.21
C LEU A 8 52.84 -21.21 16.61
N ALA A 9 52.20 -20.44 17.49
CA ALA A 9 50.78 -20.56 17.74
C ALA A 9 50.04 -19.93 16.55
N ALA A 10 49.46 -20.73 15.66
CA ALA A 10 48.54 -20.29 14.66
C ALA A 10 47.21 -19.86 15.36
N LEU A 11 46.95 -18.56 15.37
CA LEU A 11 45.67 -18.01 15.76
C LEU A 11 44.60 -18.50 14.75
N TYR A 12 43.82 -19.49 15.15
CA TYR A 12 42.67 -19.95 14.42
C TYR A 12 41.59 -18.88 14.61
N VAL A 13 41.44 -17.95 13.64
CA VAL A 13 40.29 -17.06 13.56
C VAL A 13 39.13 -17.93 13.12
N ALA A 14 38.26 -18.30 14.05
CA ALA A 14 37.02 -18.96 13.71
C ALA A 14 36.26 -18.09 12.69
N PRO A 15 35.72 -18.67 11.60
CA PRO A 15 34.91 -17.89 10.66
C PRO A 15 33.77 -17.26 11.44
N ALA A 16 33.58 -15.95 11.27
CA ALA A 16 32.44 -15.25 11.81
C ALA A 16 31.17 -15.98 11.35
N LYS A 17 30.37 -16.42 12.30
CA LYS A 17 29.13 -17.14 12.03
C LYS A 17 28.25 -16.22 11.20
N ALA A 18 27.86 -16.66 10.00
CA ALA A 18 26.95 -15.94 9.12
C ALA A 18 25.77 -15.36 9.91
N GLU A 19 25.58 -14.06 9.87
CA GLU A 19 24.45 -13.43 10.58
C GLU A 19 23.16 -13.65 9.78
N SER A 20 22.36 -14.62 10.21
CA SER A 20 21.03 -14.85 9.64
C SER A 20 20.02 -13.91 10.28
N VAL A 21 19.39 -13.01 9.52
CA VAL A 21 18.31 -12.16 10.01
C VAL A 21 16.95 -12.87 9.89
N ASN A 22 16.07 -12.66 10.85
CA ASN A 22 14.68 -13.09 10.76
C ASN A 22 13.87 -11.98 10.09
N LEU A 23 13.36 -12.22 8.89
CA LEU A 23 12.52 -11.32 8.14
C LEU A 23 11.07 -11.83 8.14
N TRP A 24 10.16 -11.09 8.77
CA TRP A 24 8.73 -11.34 8.71
C TRP A 24 8.08 -10.46 7.67
N ILE A 25 7.25 -11.05 6.81
CA ILE A 25 6.54 -10.33 5.74
C ILE A 25 5.03 -10.56 5.85
N SER A 26 4.26 -9.55 5.52
CA SER A 26 2.78 -9.55 5.61
C SER A 26 2.08 -9.89 4.29
N SER A 27 2.84 -10.33 3.29
CA SER A 27 2.34 -10.78 1.99
C SER A 27 3.04 -12.09 1.59
N PHE A 28 2.25 -13.09 1.24
CA PHE A 28 2.78 -14.35 0.70
C PHE A 28 3.40 -14.15 -0.69
N GLN A 29 2.88 -13.19 -1.44
CA GLN A 29 3.34 -12.86 -2.79
C GLN A 29 4.76 -12.27 -2.76
N ASP A 30 5.08 -11.50 -1.71
CA ASP A 30 6.40 -10.88 -1.55
C ASP A 30 7.51 -11.89 -1.23
N LYS A 31 7.17 -13.11 -0.84
CA LYS A 31 8.15 -14.09 -0.40
C LYS A 31 9.20 -14.39 -1.47
N ALA A 32 8.77 -14.68 -2.68
CA ALA A 32 9.67 -14.97 -3.80
C ALA A 32 10.57 -13.77 -4.13
N TYR A 33 10.04 -12.56 -4.05
CA TYR A 33 10.82 -11.33 -4.22
C TYR A 33 11.94 -11.23 -3.17
N TYR A 34 11.63 -11.40 -1.89
CA TYR A 34 12.66 -11.29 -0.85
C TYR A 34 13.66 -12.43 -0.86
N GLU A 35 13.26 -13.65 -1.21
CA GLU A 35 14.19 -14.77 -1.43
C GLU A 35 15.21 -14.43 -2.52
N LYS A 36 14.74 -13.84 -3.63
CA LYS A 36 15.59 -13.35 -4.71
C LYS A 36 16.49 -12.20 -4.26
N MET A 37 15.96 -11.25 -3.48
CA MET A 37 16.76 -10.11 -2.97
C MET A 37 17.84 -10.56 -1.99
N VAL A 38 17.58 -11.52 -1.12
CA VAL A 38 18.59 -12.10 -0.23
C VAL A 38 19.72 -12.75 -1.02
N GLU A 39 19.41 -13.51 -2.06
CA GLU A 39 20.42 -14.13 -2.91
C GLU A 39 21.25 -13.08 -3.68
N GLN A 40 20.61 -12.05 -4.22
CA GLN A 40 21.33 -10.97 -4.90
C GLN A 40 22.22 -10.18 -3.93
N TYR A 41 21.74 -9.91 -2.71
CA TYR A 41 22.53 -9.25 -1.68
C TYR A 41 23.77 -10.05 -1.29
N ARG A 42 23.61 -11.37 -1.14
CA ARG A 42 24.76 -12.28 -0.89
C ARG A 42 25.81 -12.19 -1.99
N VAL A 43 25.39 -12.19 -3.23
CA VAL A 43 26.32 -12.14 -4.38
C VAL A 43 26.99 -10.78 -4.52
N LYS A 44 26.25 -9.70 -4.32
CA LYS A 44 26.71 -8.34 -4.62
C LYS A 44 27.41 -7.64 -3.45
N VAL A 45 27.02 -7.97 -2.20
CA VAL A 45 27.38 -7.16 -1.02
C VAL A 45 28.03 -7.96 0.09
N ASP A 46 27.40 -9.05 0.55
CA ASP A 46 27.87 -9.80 1.73
C ASP A 46 27.57 -11.30 1.55
N GLN A 47 28.61 -12.07 1.20
CA GLN A 47 28.49 -13.50 0.92
C GLN A 47 28.05 -14.33 2.14
N ASP A 48 28.28 -13.83 3.34
CA ASP A 48 27.92 -14.49 4.59
C ASP A 48 26.51 -14.14 5.07
N PHE A 49 25.83 -13.19 4.42
CA PHE A 49 24.46 -12.79 4.79
C PHE A 49 23.46 -13.90 4.49
N SER A 50 22.51 -14.09 5.39
CA SER A 50 21.35 -14.96 5.16
C SER A 50 20.11 -14.40 5.84
N ALA A 51 18.92 -14.76 5.36
CA ALA A 51 17.67 -14.39 5.99
C ALA A 51 16.74 -15.61 6.11
N ASN A 52 16.09 -15.73 7.26
CA ASN A 52 14.97 -16.65 7.47
C ASN A 52 13.67 -15.88 7.23
N ILE A 53 13.03 -16.13 6.09
CA ILE A 53 11.84 -15.40 5.65
C ILE A 53 10.59 -16.16 6.07
N GLN A 54 9.74 -15.52 6.87
CA GLN A 54 8.44 -16.04 7.31
C GLN A 54 7.32 -15.11 6.80
N ALA A 55 6.38 -15.68 6.04
CA ALA A 55 5.22 -14.97 5.55
C ALA A 55 4.00 -15.27 6.42
N PHE A 56 3.23 -14.23 6.74
CA PHE A 56 1.98 -14.31 7.48
C PHE A 56 0.87 -13.58 6.69
N GLY A 57 -0.37 -14.00 6.88
CA GLY A 57 -1.50 -13.24 6.32
C GLY A 57 -1.64 -11.86 6.97
N PHE A 58 -2.19 -10.91 6.22
CA PHE A 58 -2.40 -9.53 6.70
C PHE A 58 -3.13 -9.47 8.07
N ARG A 59 -4.16 -10.31 8.26
CA ARG A 59 -4.92 -10.38 9.51
C ARG A 59 -4.19 -11.11 10.64
N GLU A 60 -3.24 -11.98 10.32
CA GLU A 60 -2.48 -12.78 11.29
C GLU A 60 -1.24 -12.03 11.82
N MET A 61 -0.60 -11.23 10.97
CA MET A 61 0.64 -10.53 11.29
C MET A 61 0.57 -9.69 12.58
N PRO A 62 -0.48 -8.85 12.82
CA PRO A 62 -0.52 -8.01 14.02
C PRO A 62 -0.46 -8.80 15.32
N ASP A 63 -1.23 -9.87 15.42
CA ASP A 63 -1.28 -10.72 16.63
C ASP A 63 0.03 -11.43 16.87
N LYS A 64 0.60 -12.03 15.81
CA LYS A 64 1.89 -12.70 15.86
C LYS A 64 3.00 -11.75 16.30
N LEU A 65 3.05 -10.57 15.71
CA LEU A 65 4.06 -9.55 16.00
C LEU A 65 3.90 -9.03 17.44
N ALA A 66 2.68 -8.74 17.88
CA ALA A 66 2.41 -8.27 19.24
C ALA A 66 2.84 -9.31 20.29
N ILE A 67 2.55 -10.60 20.06
CA ILE A 67 2.96 -11.69 20.95
C ILE A 67 4.49 -11.80 20.98
N ALA A 68 5.15 -11.82 19.82
CA ALA A 68 6.60 -11.95 19.71
C ALA A 68 7.34 -10.79 20.41
N ILE A 69 6.86 -9.55 20.23
CA ILE A 69 7.40 -8.35 20.90
C ILE A 69 7.21 -8.45 22.42
N LYS A 70 5.99 -8.80 22.86
CA LYS A 70 5.66 -8.86 24.29
C LYS A 70 6.41 -9.96 25.05
N THR A 71 6.58 -11.11 24.42
CA THR A 71 7.21 -12.29 25.07
C THR A 71 8.71 -12.35 24.84
N GLY A 72 9.24 -11.65 23.85
CA GLY A 72 10.62 -11.77 23.38
C GLY A 72 10.93 -13.15 22.74
N THR A 73 9.90 -13.92 22.37
CA THR A 73 10.08 -15.25 21.79
C THR A 73 10.18 -15.14 20.28
N ASN A 74 11.37 -15.39 19.73
CA ASN A 74 11.68 -15.34 18.29
C ASN A 74 11.13 -14.12 17.55
N PRO A 75 11.31 -12.87 18.06
CA PRO A 75 10.86 -11.70 17.34
C PRO A 75 11.62 -11.58 16.00
N PRO A 76 11.03 -10.93 14.99
CA PRO A 76 11.76 -10.63 13.77
C PRO A 76 12.90 -9.64 14.02
N ASP A 77 13.95 -9.71 13.23
CA ASP A 77 14.96 -8.63 13.15
C ASP A 77 14.43 -7.52 12.23
N ILE A 78 13.79 -7.92 11.12
CA ILE A 78 13.11 -7.04 10.16
C ILE A 78 11.65 -7.48 10.05
N VAL A 79 10.73 -6.52 10.04
CA VAL A 79 9.32 -6.77 9.73
C VAL A 79 8.87 -5.88 8.58
N GLN A 80 8.23 -6.49 7.59
CA GLN A 80 7.45 -5.78 6.60
C GLN A 80 6.05 -5.57 7.19
N LEU A 81 5.73 -4.32 7.49
CA LEU A 81 4.48 -3.93 8.14
C LEU A 81 3.67 -3.01 7.25
N ASP A 82 2.38 -3.27 7.16
CA ASP A 82 1.46 -2.35 6.49
C ASP A 82 1.29 -1.05 7.29
N GLU A 83 1.17 0.07 6.59
CA GLU A 83 1.09 1.39 7.19
C GLU A 83 -0.14 1.57 8.09
N VAL A 84 -1.27 0.95 7.75
CA VAL A 84 -2.48 1.05 8.57
C VAL A 84 -2.26 0.44 9.95
N LEU A 85 -1.47 -0.61 10.04
CA LEU A 85 -1.17 -1.30 11.30
C LEU A 85 -0.11 -0.57 12.13
N PHE A 86 0.80 0.17 11.48
CA PHE A 86 1.87 0.90 12.16
C PHE A 86 1.33 1.91 13.17
N GLY A 87 0.20 2.56 12.87
CA GLY A 87 -0.45 3.51 13.78
C GLY A 87 -0.63 2.96 15.20
N SER A 88 -0.97 1.68 15.37
CA SER A 88 -1.19 1.07 16.68
C SER A 88 0.05 1.06 17.59
N TYR A 89 1.25 1.11 17.02
CA TYR A 89 2.52 1.15 17.75
C TYR A 89 2.91 2.57 18.22
N LEU A 90 2.17 3.60 17.79
CA LEU A 90 2.44 4.99 18.17
C LEU A 90 1.82 5.37 19.53
N ALA A 91 1.02 4.51 20.15
CA ALA A 91 0.35 4.77 21.42
C ALA A 91 1.26 4.70 22.67
N GLY A 92 2.57 4.46 22.51
CA GLY A 92 3.52 4.31 23.59
C GLY A 92 4.96 4.31 23.11
N GLU A 93 5.81 3.53 23.76
CA GLU A 93 7.16 3.34 23.28
C GLU A 93 7.15 2.51 21.99
N VAL A 94 7.60 3.11 20.89
CA VAL A 94 7.64 2.45 19.58
C VAL A 94 8.65 1.30 19.63
N PRO A 95 8.25 0.05 19.29
CA PRO A 95 9.12 -1.12 19.41
C PRO A 95 10.10 -1.29 18.24
N PHE A 96 10.25 -0.25 17.41
CA PHE A 96 11.13 -0.24 16.25
C PHE A 96 12.27 0.75 16.41
N VAL A 97 13.36 0.51 15.70
CA VAL A 97 14.53 1.38 15.70
C VAL A 97 14.19 2.69 14.99
N ASP A 98 14.51 3.82 15.61
CA ASP A 98 14.57 5.09 14.90
C ASP A 98 15.77 5.06 13.93
N VAL A 99 15.47 5.14 12.64
CA VAL A 99 16.45 5.09 11.55
C VAL A 99 16.68 6.45 10.88
N ALA A 100 16.15 7.56 11.44
CA ALA A 100 16.24 8.89 10.82
C ALA A 100 17.66 9.31 10.43
N GLU A 101 18.63 9.12 11.33
CA GLU A 101 20.03 9.43 11.03
C GLU A 101 20.63 8.50 9.96
N ARG A 102 20.20 7.24 9.93
CA ARG A 102 20.61 6.27 8.90
C ARG A 102 20.03 6.64 7.54
N VAL A 103 18.78 7.09 7.51
CA VAL A 103 18.08 7.58 6.30
C VAL A 103 18.80 8.77 5.71
N LYS A 104 19.18 9.76 6.53
CA LYS A 104 19.95 10.94 6.10
C LYS A 104 21.34 10.54 5.56
N LYS A 105 22.05 9.68 6.29
CA LYS A 105 23.39 9.23 5.88
C LYS A 105 23.35 8.46 4.56
N ALA A 106 22.28 7.70 4.33
CA ALA A 106 22.06 6.96 3.10
C ALA A 106 21.44 7.80 1.98
N GLU A 107 21.07 9.06 2.25
CA GLU A 107 20.37 9.98 1.34
C GLU A 107 19.02 9.42 0.82
N LEU A 108 18.40 8.52 1.59
CA LEU A 108 17.09 7.96 1.24
C LEU A 108 15.97 9.00 1.33
N ASP A 109 16.11 10.00 2.19
CA ASP A 109 15.21 11.15 2.32
C ASP A 109 15.14 12.02 1.06
N LYS A 110 16.20 12.00 0.24
CA LYS A 110 16.25 12.69 -1.05
C LYS A 110 15.70 11.85 -2.20
N GLY A 111 15.75 10.54 -2.06
CA GLY A 111 15.34 9.61 -3.12
C GLY A 111 13.92 9.08 -2.99
N ILE A 112 13.40 8.90 -1.77
CA ILE A 112 12.05 8.39 -1.57
C ILE A 112 11.02 9.53 -1.68
N VAL A 113 9.88 9.25 -2.30
CA VAL A 113 8.75 10.19 -2.34
C VAL A 113 8.42 10.67 -0.92
N PRO A 114 8.48 11.98 -0.62
CA PRO A 114 8.43 12.49 0.76
C PRO A 114 7.16 12.09 1.51
N GLN A 115 6.01 12.05 0.83
CA GLN A 115 4.73 11.66 1.43
C GLN A 115 4.74 10.19 1.88
N ARG A 116 5.49 9.34 1.17
CA ARG A 116 5.63 7.93 1.50
C ARG A 116 6.56 7.71 2.69
N LEU A 117 7.66 8.44 2.76
CA LEU A 117 8.60 8.33 3.89
C LEU A 117 7.93 8.70 5.24
N LYS A 118 6.97 9.63 5.22
CA LYS A 118 6.23 10.06 6.42
C LYS A 118 5.27 9.00 6.97
N LEU A 119 4.94 7.96 6.23
CA LEU A 119 4.01 6.91 6.69
C LEU A 119 4.51 6.17 7.93
N PHE A 120 5.83 6.06 8.10
CA PHE A 120 6.44 5.36 9.23
C PHE A 120 7.22 6.33 10.12
N ALA A 121 6.76 7.59 10.20
CA ALA A 121 7.40 8.63 11.00
C ALA A 121 6.49 9.11 12.14
N GLN A 122 7.11 9.57 13.21
CA GLN A 122 6.47 10.29 14.32
C GLN A 122 7.39 11.44 14.76
N GLY A 123 6.97 12.68 14.55
CA GLY A 123 7.84 13.83 14.73
C GLY A 123 9.05 13.73 13.79
N ASP A 124 10.26 13.84 14.35
CA ASP A 124 11.52 13.72 13.59
C ASP A 124 12.02 12.29 13.44
N ALA A 125 11.42 11.33 14.17
CA ALA A 125 11.81 9.93 14.13
C ALA A 125 11.21 9.21 12.91
N ILE A 126 11.98 8.32 12.29
CA ILE A 126 11.58 7.45 11.19
C ILE A 126 11.79 6.00 11.62
N TYR A 127 10.73 5.20 11.61
CA TYR A 127 10.76 3.81 12.08
C TYR A 127 10.71 2.77 10.97
N GLY A 128 10.39 3.18 9.74
CA GLY A 128 10.28 2.26 8.60
C GLY A 128 10.55 2.92 7.26
N ILE A 129 10.97 2.11 6.30
CA ILE A 129 11.26 2.56 4.95
C ILE A 129 10.20 2.04 4.00
N PRO A 130 9.37 2.92 3.40
CA PRO A 130 8.28 2.54 2.50
C PRO A 130 8.85 1.97 1.20
N GLN A 131 8.19 0.94 0.68
CA GLN A 131 8.67 0.21 -0.49
C GLN A 131 7.98 0.63 -1.79
N SER A 132 6.69 1.00 -1.70
CA SER A 132 5.84 1.29 -2.86
C SER A 132 5.38 2.74 -2.89
N LEU A 133 5.11 3.24 -4.10
CA LEU A 133 4.46 4.52 -4.32
C LEU A 133 3.02 4.50 -3.83
N SER A 134 2.32 3.38 -4.03
CA SER A 134 0.90 3.18 -3.69
C SER A 134 -0.01 4.31 -4.21
N ALA A 135 0.27 4.80 -5.42
CA ALA A 135 -0.58 5.77 -6.09
C ALA A 135 -1.87 5.07 -6.56
N MET A 136 -3.00 5.69 -6.25
CA MET A 136 -4.32 5.18 -6.64
C MET A 136 -4.63 5.55 -8.07
N VAL A 137 -5.20 4.58 -8.79
CA VAL A 137 -5.70 4.74 -10.17
C VAL A 137 -7.10 4.14 -10.28
N LEU A 138 -7.80 4.48 -11.34
CA LEU A 138 -9.02 3.80 -11.74
C LEU A 138 -8.64 2.74 -12.79
N TYR A 139 -8.70 1.46 -12.40
CA TYR A 139 -8.61 0.36 -13.34
C TYR A 139 -9.94 0.21 -14.06
N TYR A 140 -9.90 -0.05 -15.37
CA TYR A 140 -11.10 -0.22 -16.18
C TYR A 140 -10.95 -1.35 -17.20
N ARG A 141 -12.05 -2.00 -17.53
CA ARG A 141 -12.13 -3.03 -18.57
C ARG A 141 -12.21 -2.36 -19.93
N THR A 142 -11.14 -2.40 -20.69
CA THR A 142 -11.03 -1.76 -22.03
C THR A 142 -12.01 -2.34 -23.03
N ASP A 143 -12.28 -3.64 -22.96
CA ASP A 143 -13.25 -4.33 -23.80
C ASP A 143 -14.69 -3.88 -23.49
N LEU A 144 -15.06 -3.80 -22.22
CA LEU A 144 -16.40 -3.36 -21.80
C LEU A 144 -16.60 -1.85 -22.02
N PHE A 145 -15.60 -1.02 -21.80
CA PHE A 145 -15.66 0.40 -22.12
C PHE A 145 -15.94 0.60 -23.62
N LYS A 146 -15.24 -0.15 -24.49
CA LYS A 146 -15.46 -0.14 -25.93
C LYS A 146 -16.88 -0.62 -26.28
N GLU A 147 -17.36 -1.69 -25.65
CA GLU A 147 -18.71 -2.24 -25.86
C GLU A 147 -19.78 -1.20 -25.56
N HIS A 148 -19.61 -0.44 -24.47
CA HIS A 148 -20.56 0.59 -24.04
C HIS A 148 -20.31 1.96 -24.65
N GLY A 149 -19.30 2.12 -25.52
CA GLY A 149 -18.98 3.40 -26.18
C GLY A 149 -18.41 4.45 -25.21
N ILE A 150 -17.72 4.03 -24.17
CA ILE A 150 -17.09 4.91 -23.19
C ILE A 150 -15.62 5.07 -23.56
N ALA A 151 -15.17 6.33 -23.73
CA ALA A 151 -13.75 6.66 -23.81
C ALA A 151 -13.23 7.02 -22.41
N PRO A 152 -12.04 6.54 -21.99
CA PRO A 152 -11.48 6.91 -20.68
C PRO A 152 -11.34 8.43 -20.50
N GLU A 153 -11.09 9.15 -21.58
CA GLU A 153 -10.96 10.62 -21.63
C GLU A 153 -12.26 11.36 -21.31
N ASP A 154 -13.42 10.69 -21.46
CA ASP A 154 -14.73 11.23 -21.12
C ASP A 154 -14.95 11.30 -19.59
N ILE A 155 -14.08 10.69 -18.80
CA ILE A 155 -14.20 10.58 -17.34
C ILE A 155 -13.04 11.34 -16.68
N ALA A 156 -13.08 12.66 -16.75
CA ALA A 156 -12.07 13.51 -16.12
C ALA A 156 -12.38 13.84 -14.66
N THR A 157 -13.67 13.86 -14.30
CA THR A 157 -14.16 14.20 -12.96
C THR A 157 -15.12 13.15 -12.42
N TRP A 158 -15.35 13.17 -11.10
CA TRP A 158 -16.34 12.29 -10.48
C TRP A 158 -17.78 12.58 -10.93
N ASP A 159 -18.07 13.81 -11.40
CA ASP A 159 -19.37 14.12 -12.02
C ASP A 159 -19.51 13.36 -13.35
N ASP A 160 -18.47 13.40 -14.21
CA ASP A 160 -18.47 12.66 -15.47
C ASP A 160 -18.62 11.15 -15.23
N PHE A 161 -17.94 10.62 -14.18
CA PHE A 161 -18.05 9.22 -13.78
C PHE A 161 -19.49 8.84 -13.42
N VAL A 162 -20.16 9.68 -12.63
CA VAL A 162 -21.57 9.46 -12.23
C VAL A 162 -22.49 9.51 -13.44
N ASP A 163 -22.29 10.46 -14.36
CA ASP A 163 -23.12 10.57 -15.56
C ASP A 163 -22.99 9.33 -16.46
N LYS A 164 -21.78 8.81 -16.66
CA LYS A 164 -21.56 7.53 -17.37
C LYS A 164 -22.17 6.35 -16.62
N GLY A 165 -22.04 6.33 -15.30
CA GLY A 165 -22.64 5.31 -14.45
C GLY A 165 -24.16 5.26 -14.56
N ARG A 166 -24.84 6.42 -14.59
CA ARG A 166 -26.30 6.50 -14.80
C ARG A 166 -26.75 5.94 -16.15
N GLU A 167 -25.95 6.12 -17.20
CA GLU A 167 -26.22 5.53 -18.51
C GLU A 167 -26.13 4.01 -18.49
N LEU A 168 -25.18 3.46 -17.73
CA LEU A 168 -25.00 2.02 -17.56
C LEU A 168 -26.06 1.39 -16.64
N ALA A 169 -26.40 2.05 -15.55
CA ALA A 169 -27.42 1.58 -14.60
C ALA A 169 -28.78 1.36 -15.28
N LYS A 170 -29.15 2.16 -16.27
CA LYS A 170 -30.36 1.95 -17.11
C LYS A 170 -30.34 0.65 -17.89
N LYS A 171 -29.15 0.04 -18.06
CA LYS A 171 -28.94 -1.25 -18.75
C LYS A 171 -28.66 -2.38 -17.76
N ASN A 172 -28.87 -2.15 -16.47
CA ASN A 172 -28.56 -3.07 -15.34
C ASN A 172 -27.05 -3.45 -15.30
N GLN A 173 -26.16 -2.51 -15.64
CA GLN A 173 -24.72 -2.68 -15.62
C GLN A 173 -24.12 -1.76 -14.57
N ALA A 174 -23.39 -2.31 -13.60
CA ALA A 174 -22.66 -1.51 -12.62
C ALA A 174 -21.35 -0.99 -13.21
N LEU A 175 -21.05 0.28 -12.95
CA LEU A 175 -19.77 0.87 -13.36
C LEU A 175 -18.64 0.49 -12.40
N ILE A 176 -18.91 0.36 -11.09
CA ILE A 176 -17.90 0.13 -10.07
C ILE A 176 -18.35 -0.86 -9.00
N ALA A 177 -17.43 -1.69 -8.50
CA ALA A 177 -17.63 -2.39 -7.24
C ALA A 177 -17.36 -1.44 -6.07
N LEU A 178 -18.27 -1.35 -5.10
CA LEU A 178 -18.11 -0.53 -3.91
C LEU A 178 -17.40 -1.30 -2.80
N ASP A 179 -16.44 -0.66 -2.17
CA ASP A 179 -15.66 -1.23 -1.07
C ASP A 179 -15.49 -0.20 0.05
N PRO A 180 -15.51 -0.60 1.33
CA PRO A 180 -15.36 0.32 2.45
C PRO A 180 -14.05 1.09 2.46
N THR A 181 -12.98 0.58 1.84
CA THR A 181 -11.69 1.28 1.73
C THR A 181 -11.76 2.54 0.87
N TYR A 182 -12.76 2.64 -0.02
CA TYR A 182 -12.92 3.81 -0.88
C TYR A 182 -13.22 5.08 -0.09
N PHE A 183 -13.83 4.96 1.10
CA PHE A 183 -14.08 6.13 1.93
C PHE A 183 -12.78 6.88 2.25
N GLU A 184 -11.77 6.20 2.79
CA GLU A 184 -10.52 6.88 3.14
C GLU A 184 -9.71 7.31 1.92
N ILE A 185 -9.75 6.53 0.82
CA ILE A 185 -9.09 6.86 -0.44
C ILE A 185 -9.61 8.18 -1.00
N LEU A 186 -10.93 8.31 -1.09
CA LEU A 186 -11.60 9.48 -1.64
C LEU A 186 -11.52 10.69 -0.69
N LEU A 187 -11.58 10.46 0.62
CA LEU A 187 -11.38 11.50 1.62
C LEU A 187 -9.98 12.14 1.51
N ARG A 188 -8.93 11.30 1.34
CA ARG A 188 -7.57 11.78 1.11
C ARG A 188 -7.41 12.49 -0.22
N GLN A 189 -8.07 12.02 -1.27
CA GLN A 189 -8.09 12.72 -2.55
C GLN A 189 -8.64 14.14 -2.40
N LYS A 190 -9.64 14.35 -1.54
CA LYS A 190 -10.19 15.67 -1.20
C LYS A 190 -9.28 16.49 -0.25
N GLY A 191 -8.19 15.93 0.23
CA GLY A 191 -7.23 16.61 1.10
C GLY A 191 -7.55 16.55 2.60
N SER A 192 -8.43 15.63 3.01
CA SER A 192 -8.73 15.31 4.42
C SER A 192 -8.28 13.88 4.76
N ASP A 193 -8.38 13.47 6.01
CA ASP A 193 -8.08 12.12 6.47
C ASP A 193 -8.92 11.80 7.72
N TRP A 194 -8.77 10.59 8.25
CA TRP A 194 -9.40 10.15 9.52
C TRP A 194 -9.09 11.08 10.68
N PHE A 195 -7.83 11.51 10.80
CA PHE A 195 -7.34 12.38 11.85
C PHE A 195 -6.49 13.50 11.26
N ASP A 196 -6.41 14.62 11.96
CA ASP A 196 -5.39 15.64 11.70
C ASP A 196 -4.17 15.46 12.62
N ARG A 197 -3.16 16.28 12.43
CA ARG A 197 -1.94 16.27 13.27
C ARG A 197 -2.18 16.66 14.72
N ALA A 198 -3.32 17.29 15.03
CA ALA A 198 -3.75 17.60 16.40
C ALA A 198 -4.53 16.43 17.04
N GLY A 199 -4.74 15.34 16.30
CA GLY A 199 -5.46 14.16 16.75
C GLY A 199 -6.97 14.26 16.64
N ARG A 200 -7.52 15.31 16.00
CA ARG A 200 -8.98 15.46 15.84
C ARG A 200 -9.47 14.51 14.74
N MET A 201 -10.46 13.71 15.08
CA MET A 201 -11.12 12.82 14.12
C MET A 201 -12.04 13.61 13.19
N PHE A 202 -11.98 13.29 11.90
CA PHE A 202 -12.72 13.96 10.82
C PHE A 202 -12.53 15.49 10.86
N PRO A 203 -11.31 15.99 10.60
CA PRO A 203 -10.99 17.42 10.71
C PRO A 203 -11.82 18.29 9.76
N SER A 204 -12.26 17.72 8.63
CA SER A 204 -13.26 18.29 7.74
C SER A 204 -14.48 17.37 7.71
N GLU A 205 -15.41 17.58 8.64
CA GLU A 205 -16.64 16.77 8.77
C GLU A 205 -17.48 16.84 7.50
N SER A 206 -17.60 18.03 6.89
CA SER A 206 -18.34 18.21 5.64
C SER A 206 -17.76 17.40 4.46
N GLU A 207 -16.44 17.25 4.39
CA GLU A 207 -15.81 16.42 3.35
C GLU A 207 -16.04 14.94 3.62
N ALA A 208 -15.98 14.51 4.88
CA ALA A 208 -16.29 13.14 5.27
C ALA A 208 -17.77 12.79 4.97
N GLU A 209 -18.70 13.67 5.35
CA GLU A 209 -20.13 13.52 5.00
C GLU A 209 -20.30 13.44 3.48
N SER A 210 -19.68 14.35 2.71
CA SER A 210 -19.85 14.38 1.26
C SER A 210 -19.33 13.13 0.55
N VAL A 211 -18.24 12.52 1.04
CA VAL A 211 -17.74 11.25 0.48
C VAL A 211 -18.66 10.10 0.84
N MET A 212 -19.19 10.04 2.06
CA MET A 212 -20.17 9.02 2.45
C MET A 212 -21.46 9.12 1.65
N ASP A 213 -21.99 10.33 1.47
CA ASP A 213 -23.19 10.58 0.66
C ASP A 213 -22.97 10.19 -0.80
N TRP A 214 -21.78 10.50 -1.35
CA TRP A 214 -21.44 10.12 -2.72
C TRP A 214 -21.36 8.61 -2.89
N LEU A 215 -20.72 7.88 -1.97
CA LEU A 215 -20.69 6.41 -2.01
C LEU A 215 -22.09 5.80 -1.89
N TYR A 216 -22.92 6.34 -0.99
CA TYR A 216 -24.30 5.94 -0.87
C TYR A 216 -25.08 6.18 -2.18
N SER A 217 -24.92 7.34 -2.81
CA SER A 217 -25.63 7.66 -4.05
C SER A 217 -25.28 6.72 -5.20
N LEU A 218 -24.02 6.26 -5.29
CA LEU A 218 -23.62 5.28 -6.29
C LEU A 218 -24.36 3.94 -6.11
N ASN A 219 -24.58 3.52 -4.87
CA ASN A 219 -25.33 2.32 -4.58
C ASN A 219 -26.84 2.52 -4.85
N ASP A 220 -27.40 3.61 -4.38
CA ASP A 220 -28.84 3.93 -4.52
C ASP A 220 -29.26 4.10 -5.98
N GLU A 221 -28.40 4.69 -6.81
CA GLU A 221 -28.62 4.90 -8.23
C GLU A 221 -28.26 3.67 -9.11
N GLY A 222 -27.78 2.57 -8.51
CA GLY A 222 -27.36 1.35 -9.24
C GLY A 222 -26.09 1.53 -10.08
N ILE A 223 -25.32 2.61 -9.84
CA ILE A 223 -24.03 2.86 -10.48
C ILE A 223 -22.96 1.96 -9.89
N GLY A 224 -23.04 1.75 -8.57
CA GLY A 224 -22.13 0.90 -7.80
C GLY A 224 -22.81 -0.40 -7.39
N LEU A 225 -22.02 -1.43 -7.26
CA LEU A 225 -22.43 -2.75 -6.79
C LEU A 225 -21.59 -3.14 -5.57
N ILE A 226 -22.26 -3.50 -4.47
CA ILE A 226 -21.58 -4.00 -3.27
C ILE A 226 -21.40 -5.51 -3.43
N PRO A 227 -20.17 -6.03 -3.42
CA PRO A 227 -19.94 -7.47 -3.41
C PRO A 227 -20.46 -8.08 -2.10
N GLU A 228 -21.56 -8.83 -2.15
CA GLU A 228 -22.27 -9.31 -0.95
C GLU A 228 -21.48 -10.35 -0.14
N ARG A 229 -20.56 -11.07 -0.78
CA ARG A 229 -19.90 -12.24 -0.19
C ARG A 229 -18.37 -12.20 -0.24
N ALA A 230 -17.81 -11.18 -0.81
CA ALA A 230 -16.37 -11.08 -1.01
C ALA A 230 -15.93 -9.61 -1.02
N SER A 231 -14.84 -9.31 -0.35
CA SER A 231 -14.14 -8.02 -0.52
C SER A 231 -13.53 -7.95 -1.93
N ILE A 232 -13.30 -6.75 -2.46
CA ILE A 232 -12.53 -6.56 -3.70
C ILE A 232 -11.10 -7.13 -3.62
N PHE A 233 -10.64 -7.49 -2.42
CA PHE A 233 -9.35 -8.15 -2.17
C PHE A 233 -9.42 -9.67 -2.13
N ASP A 234 -10.60 -10.26 -2.38
CA ASP A 234 -10.82 -11.70 -2.31
C ASP A 234 -10.79 -12.31 -3.74
N PRO A 235 -10.11 -13.45 -3.96
CA PRO A 235 -10.17 -14.19 -5.23
C PRO A 235 -11.59 -14.51 -5.70
N VAL A 236 -12.53 -14.68 -4.76
CA VAL A 236 -13.96 -14.96 -5.08
C VAL A 236 -14.60 -13.77 -5.79
N PHE A 237 -14.25 -12.53 -5.44
CA PHE A 237 -14.74 -11.34 -6.14
C PHE A 237 -14.36 -11.38 -7.62
N PHE A 238 -13.12 -11.74 -7.93
CA PHE A 238 -12.64 -11.84 -9.30
C PHE A 238 -13.35 -12.95 -10.07
N SER A 239 -13.42 -14.15 -9.49
CA SER A 239 -14.04 -15.32 -10.13
C SER A 239 -15.55 -15.23 -10.28
N SER A 240 -16.26 -14.47 -9.42
CA SER A 240 -17.72 -14.36 -9.48
C SER A 240 -18.24 -13.11 -10.19
N MET A 241 -17.49 -12.00 -10.20
CA MET A 241 -17.98 -10.71 -10.70
C MET A 241 -17.09 -10.13 -11.80
N VAL A 242 -15.81 -10.01 -11.56
CA VAL A 242 -14.87 -9.34 -12.49
C VAL A 242 -14.75 -10.09 -13.79
N ASN A 243 -14.58 -11.40 -13.72
CA ASN A 243 -14.39 -12.24 -14.90
C ASN A 243 -15.65 -12.33 -15.77
N TYR A 244 -16.81 -12.15 -15.17
CA TYR A 244 -18.10 -12.09 -15.88
C TYR A 244 -18.48 -10.69 -16.38
N GLY A 245 -17.68 -9.68 -16.04
CA GLY A 245 -17.93 -8.30 -16.50
C GLY A 245 -19.08 -7.60 -15.77
N GLU A 246 -19.44 -8.04 -14.55
CA GLU A 246 -20.50 -7.41 -13.78
C GLU A 246 -20.14 -6.00 -13.31
N VAL A 247 -18.84 -5.70 -13.22
CA VAL A 247 -18.29 -4.37 -12.90
C VAL A 247 -17.25 -3.98 -13.94
N LEU A 248 -17.24 -2.70 -14.33
CA LEU A 248 -16.36 -2.19 -15.35
C LEU A 248 -15.09 -1.57 -14.78
N THR A 249 -15.13 -1.07 -13.54
CA THR A 249 -14.01 -0.33 -12.93
C THR A 249 -13.75 -0.73 -11.48
N ILE A 250 -12.51 -0.57 -11.05
CA ILE A 250 -12.06 -0.78 -9.66
C ILE A 250 -11.09 0.35 -9.31
N ILE A 251 -11.27 0.99 -8.15
CA ILE A 251 -10.27 1.89 -7.59
C ILE A 251 -9.22 1.04 -6.87
N GLY A 252 -7.97 1.16 -7.26
CA GLY A 252 -6.88 0.39 -6.65
C GLY A 252 -5.54 1.10 -6.76
N ALA A 253 -4.61 0.78 -5.86
CA ALA A 253 -3.23 1.24 -5.96
C ALA A 253 -2.46 0.46 -7.05
N ASP A 254 -1.23 0.91 -7.33
CA ASP A 254 -0.32 0.23 -8.25
C ASP A 254 -0.18 -1.27 -7.97
N TRP A 255 0.02 -1.64 -6.70
CA TRP A 255 0.11 -3.05 -6.28
C TRP A 255 -1.18 -3.84 -6.52
N TYR A 256 -2.36 -3.19 -6.45
CA TYR A 256 -3.62 -3.88 -6.68
C TYR A 256 -3.73 -4.42 -8.12
N GLY A 257 -3.31 -3.62 -9.09
CA GLY A 257 -3.29 -4.05 -10.49
C GLY A 257 -2.21 -5.09 -10.77
N LEU A 258 -1.01 -4.88 -10.22
CA LEU A 258 0.16 -5.71 -10.51
C LEU A 258 0.11 -7.07 -9.81
N ASP A 259 -0.38 -7.11 -8.57
CA ASP A 259 -0.45 -8.33 -7.78
C ASP A 259 -1.84 -8.99 -7.90
N MET A 260 -2.93 -8.28 -7.59
CA MET A 260 -4.24 -8.91 -7.46
C MET A 260 -4.96 -9.09 -8.80
N ILE A 261 -5.10 -8.03 -9.62
CA ILE A 261 -5.82 -8.16 -10.89
C ILE A 261 -5.12 -9.17 -11.81
N GLN A 262 -3.80 -9.09 -11.93
CA GLN A 262 -3.05 -10.02 -12.78
C GLN A 262 -3.12 -11.46 -12.28
N GLN A 263 -3.06 -11.66 -10.96
CA GLN A 263 -3.06 -12.99 -10.37
C GLN A 263 -4.43 -13.65 -10.42
N PHE A 264 -5.50 -12.90 -10.14
CA PHE A 264 -6.85 -13.47 -10.00
C PHE A 264 -7.69 -13.41 -11.27
N SER A 265 -7.20 -12.73 -12.32
CA SER A 265 -7.85 -12.65 -13.63
C SER A 265 -6.85 -12.78 -14.77
N PRO A 266 -6.00 -13.81 -14.80
CA PRO A 266 -4.97 -13.97 -15.83
C PRO A 266 -5.56 -14.08 -17.24
N GLU A 267 -6.80 -14.58 -17.39
CA GLU A 267 -7.53 -14.70 -18.65
C GLU A 267 -8.01 -13.34 -19.21
N LEU A 268 -7.98 -12.29 -18.42
CA LEU A 268 -8.30 -10.93 -18.84
C LEU A 268 -7.07 -10.11 -19.25
N LYS A 269 -5.93 -10.77 -19.50
CA LYS A 269 -4.73 -10.16 -20.05
C LYS A 269 -5.05 -9.37 -21.33
N GLY A 270 -4.61 -8.12 -21.40
CA GLY A 270 -4.88 -7.21 -22.52
C GLY A 270 -6.29 -6.63 -22.57
N LYS A 271 -7.10 -6.86 -21.52
CA LYS A 271 -8.45 -6.28 -21.41
C LYS A 271 -8.59 -5.26 -20.27
N TRP A 272 -7.51 -4.92 -19.62
CA TRP A 272 -7.47 -3.91 -18.58
C TRP A 272 -6.71 -2.67 -19.05
N GLY A 273 -7.16 -1.53 -18.58
CA GLY A 273 -6.43 -0.26 -18.63
C GLY A 273 -6.42 0.37 -17.25
N ALA A 274 -5.55 1.37 -17.08
CA ALA A 274 -5.52 2.19 -15.89
C ALA A 274 -5.53 3.68 -16.30
N MET A 275 -6.25 4.49 -15.54
CA MET A 275 -6.32 5.94 -15.76
C MET A 275 -6.21 6.66 -14.42
N PRO A 276 -5.86 7.96 -14.40
CA PRO A 276 -5.93 8.74 -13.16
C PRO A 276 -7.31 8.61 -12.54
N LEU A 277 -7.41 8.70 -11.21
CA LEU A 277 -8.72 8.87 -10.58
C LEU A 277 -9.40 10.11 -11.16
N PRO A 278 -10.71 10.06 -11.41
CA PRO A 278 -11.47 11.26 -11.72
C PRO A 278 -11.27 12.31 -10.61
N ALA A 279 -11.15 13.57 -10.98
CA ALA A 279 -10.92 14.63 -10.01
C ALA A 279 -12.23 15.10 -9.35
N TRP A 280 -12.17 15.42 -8.06
CA TRP A 280 -13.22 16.23 -7.45
C TRP A 280 -13.09 17.68 -7.94
N LYS A 281 -14.20 18.32 -8.26
CA LYS A 281 -14.22 19.77 -8.49
C LYS A 281 -14.40 20.50 -7.17
N ASP A 282 -13.68 21.60 -6.98
CA ASP A 282 -13.94 22.48 -5.87
C ASP A 282 -15.22 23.32 -6.11
N ARG A 283 -15.59 24.16 -5.15
CA ARG A 283 -16.77 25.05 -5.27
C ARG A 283 -16.71 26.05 -6.44
N PHE A 284 -15.56 26.19 -7.08
CA PHE A 284 -15.35 27.04 -8.26
C PHE A 284 -15.24 26.24 -9.55
N GLY A 285 -15.40 24.93 -9.50
CA GLY A 285 -15.29 24.01 -10.63
C GLY A 285 -13.86 23.64 -11.01
N VAL A 286 -12.87 23.97 -10.16
CA VAL A 286 -11.46 23.65 -10.44
C VAL A 286 -11.19 22.19 -10.04
N PRO A 287 -10.66 21.37 -10.97
CA PRO A 287 -10.32 19.98 -10.66
C PRO A 287 -9.21 19.88 -9.61
N GLY A 288 -9.40 19.00 -8.64
CA GLY A 288 -8.41 18.66 -7.62
C GLY A 288 -7.43 17.56 -8.06
N ARG A 289 -6.90 16.82 -7.08
CA ARG A 289 -5.97 15.70 -7.31
C ARG A 289 -6.61 14.59 -8.12
N ARG A 290 -5.79 13.95 -8.95
CA ARG A 290 -6.19 12.82 -9.80
C ARG A 290 -5.65 11.47 -9.29
N THR A 291 -5.18 11.46 -8.06
CA THR A 291 -4.77 10.24 -7.36
C THR A 291 -5.03 10.40 -5.87
N SER A 292 -4.86 9.32 -5.16
CA SER A 292 -4.85 9.21 -3.71
C SER A 292 -3.75 8.23 -3.29
N THR A 293 -3.80 7.75 -2.07
CA THR A 293 -2.93 6.68 -1.59
C THR A 293 -3.69 5.79 -0.61
N PHE A 294 -3.38 4.51 -0.66
CA PHE A 294 -3.96 3.52 0.24
C PHE A 294 -2.97 2.40 0.48
N ALA A 295 -2.83 1.99 1.73
CA ALA A 295 -1.96 0.93 2.18
C ALA A 295 -0.50 1.14 1.72
N GLY A 296 0.24 0.08 1.70
CA GLY A 296 1.66 0.06 1.38
C GLY A 296 2.49 -0.29 2.59
N GLN A 297 3.48 -1.11 2.31
CA GLN A 297 4.29 -1.72 3.34
C GLN A 297 5.61 -0.97 3.49
N GLY A 298 6.14 -1.01 4.72
CA GLY A 298 7.48 -0.55 5.03
C GLY A 298 8.30 -1.65 5.70
N LEU A 299 9.61 -1.54 5.59
CA LEU A 299 10.55 -2.39 6.30
C LEU A 299 10.98 -1.69 7.60
N LEU A 300 10.70 -2.31 8.73
CA LEU A 300 11.00 -1.82 10.08
C LEU A 300 11.98 -2.77 10.77
N ILE A 301 12.84 -2.23 11.63
CA ILE A 301 13.79 -3.03 12.41
C ILE A 301 13.30 -3.10 13.85
N TYR A 302 13.19 -4.32 14.40
CA TYR A 302 12.81 -4.49 15.81
C TYR A 302 13.87 -3.90 16.74
N LYS A 303 13.43 -3.08 17.71
CA LYS A 303 14.32 -2.29 18.57
C LYS A 303 15.32 -3.13 19.37
N ASN A 304 14.91 -4.32 19.84
CA ASN A 304 15.75 -5.20 20.65
C ASN A 304 16.49 -6.27 19.81
N SER A 305 16.46 -6.16 18.47
CA SER A 305 17.28 -7.01 17.61
C SER A 305 18.77 -6.84 17.93
N LYS A 306 19.49 -7.95 17.89
CA LYS A 306 20.97 -7.93 18.03
C LYS A 306 21.68 -7.74 16.69
N LYS A 307 20.91 -7.60 15.61
CA LYS A 307 21.40 -7.55 14.22
C LYS A 307 20.95 -6.27 13.50
N VAL A 308 20.76 -5.18 14.24
CA VAL A 308 20.28 -3.89 13.71
C VAL A 308 21.10 -3.41 12.51
N ASP A 309 22.44 -3.55 12.58
CA ASP A 309 23.31 -3.08 11.51
C ASP A 309 23.24 -3.96 10.25
N ALA A 310 23.16 -5.28 10.41
CA ALA A 310 22.95 -6.19 9.28
C ALA A 310 21.58 -5.99 8.64
N ALA A 311 20.55 -5.84 9.47
CA ALA A 311 19.17 -5.53 9.03
C ALA A 311 19.13 -4.22 8.23
N TRP A 312 19.75 -3.16 8.76
CA TRP A 312 19.79 -1.87 8.08
C TRP A 312 20.51 -1.93 6.73
N LYS A 313 21.69 -2.55 6.67
CA LYS A 313 22.45 -2.67 5.42
C LYS A 313 21.64 -3.38 4.34
N PHE A 314 20.91 -4.43 4.70
CA PHE A 314 20.01 -5.12 3.76
C PHE A 314 18.87 -4.23 3.31
N ILE A 315 18.18 -3.53 4.23
CA ILE A 315 17.11 -2.59 3.90
C ILE A 315 17.61 -1.48 2.99
N GLU A 316 18.71 -0.82 3.36
CA GLU A 316 19.31 0.24 2.56
C GLU A 316 19.62 -0.22 1.13
N TRP A 317 20.21 -1.41 1.00
CA TRP A 317 20.54 -1.98 -0.30
C TRP A 317 19.28 -2.28 -1.12
N VAL A 318 18.30 -2.98 -0.57
CA VAL A 318 17.04 -3.30 -1.26
C VAL A 318 16.34 -2.02 -1.76
N MET A 319 16.41 -0.95 -0.98
CA MET A 319 15.78 0.31 -1.35
C MET A 319 16.51 1.09 -2.43
N LYS A 320 17.85 0.97 -2.51
CA LYS A 320 18.68 1.74 -3.43
C LYS A 320 19.13 0.95 -4.67
N ASP A 321 19.19 -0.37 -4.60
CA ASP A 321 19.61 -1.19 -5.73
C ASP A 321 18.57 -1.09 -6.86
N ASN A 322 19.05 -0.67 -8.03
CA ASN A 322 18.19 -0.45 -9.18
C ASN A 322 17.48 -1.73 -9.63
N GLU A 323 18.19 -2.86 -9.64
CA GLU A 323 17.63 -4.15 -10.00
C GLU A 323 16.54 -4.60 -9.04
N ALA A 324 16.71 -4.35 -7.73
CA ALA A 324 15.70 -4.64 -6.73
C ALA A 324 14.40 -3.84 -6.96
N ASN A 325 14.52 -2.56 -7.31
CA ASN A 325 13.37 -1.70 -7.60
C ASN A 325 12.67 -2.08 -8.92
N VAL A 326 13.46 -2.37 -9.97
CA VAL A 326 12.91 -2.83 -11.25
C VAL A 326 12.20 -4.17 -11.09
N GLU A 327 12.83 -5.13 -10.41
CA GLU A 327 12.24 -6.44 -10.15
C GLU A 327 10.92 -6.35 -9.38
N ARG A 328 10.81 -5.41 -8.44
CA ARG A 328 9.56 -5.18 -7.70
C ARG A 328 8.41 -4.82 -8.65
N PHE A 329 8.63 -3.98 -9.62
CA PHE A 329 7.60 -3.56 -10.56
C PHE A 329 7.38 -4.59 -11.68
N VAL A 330 8.43 -4.99 -12.37
CA VAL A 330 8.36 -5.92 -13.50
C VAL A 330 7.94 -7.32 -13.06
N GLY A 331 8.33 -7.71 -11.85
CA GLY A 331 7.90 -8.97 -11.21
C GLY A 331 6.45 -8.98 -10.76
N GLY A 332 5.70 -7.88 -10.93
CA GLY A 332 4.27 -7.84 -10.67
C GLY A 332 3.88 -7.56 -9.22
N ASN A 333 4.68 -6.76 -8.49
CA ASN A 333 4.39 -6.44 -7.09
C ASN A 333 3.88 -4.99 -6.92
N SER A 334 4.77 -4.00 -7.04
CA SER A 334 4.40 -2.58 -6.84
C SER A 334 5.39 -1.63 -7.51
N PHE A 335 4.95 -0.40 -7.80
CA PHE A 335 5.83 0.64 -8.32
C PHE A 335 6.70 1.21 -7.18
N PRO A 336 8.02 1.36 -7.37
CA PRO A 336 8.93 1.74 -6.30
C PRO A 336 8.70 3.17 -5.80
N ALA A 337 8.80 3.36 -4.47
CA ALA A 337 8.80 4.69 -3.86
C ALA A 337 10.12 5.46 -4.06
N TYR A 338 11.20 4.77 -4.45
CA TYR A 338 12.52 5.33 -4.67
C TYR A 338 12.65 5.92 -6.07
N GLN A 339 12.59 7.25 -6.17
CA GLN A 339 12.54 8.00 -7.42
C GLN A 339 13.74 7.81 -8.35
N PRO A 340 15.01 7.67 -7.86
CA PRO A 340 16.15 7.45 -8.76
C PRO A 340 16.02 6.18 -9.61
N ALA A 341 15.27 5.16 -9.16
CA ALA A 341 15.01 3.97 -9.96
C ALA A 341 14.10 4.24 -11.17
N TRP A 342 13.35 5.35 -11.17
CA TRP A 342 12.43 5.69 -12.27
C TRP A 342 13.14 6.09 -13.56
N GLU A 343 14.47 6.29 -13.53
CA GLU A 343 15.27 6.53 -14.73
C GLU A 343 15.47 5.25 -15.56
N ASP A 344 15.18 4.08 -14.99
CA ASP A 344 15.33 2.80 -15.69
C ASP A 344 14.21 2.59 -16.73
N GLU A 345 14.60 2.45 -17.99
CA GLU A 345 13.66 2.29 -19.10
C GLU A 345 12.74 1.08 -18.97
N ARG A 346 13.12 0.06 -18.19
CA ARG A 346 12.28 -1.13 -17.94
C ARG A 346 11.00 -0.79 -17.20
N LEU A 347 10.99 0.24 -16.38
CA LEU A 347 9.79 0.73 -15.68
C LEU A 347 8.80 1.44 -16.61
N HIS A 348 9.24 1.86 -17.80
CA HIS A 348 8.50 2.61 -18.79
C HIS A 348 8.06 1.77 -20.00
N GLN A 349 8.28 0.46 -19.94
CA GLN A 349 7.87 -0.43 -21.03
C GLN A 349 6.35 -0.63 -21.05
N PRO A 350 5.77 -0.88 -22.23
CA PRO A 350 4.38 -1.29 -22.34
C PRO A 350 4.09 -2.54 -21.50
N THR A 351 3.05 -2.48 -20.68
CA THR A 351 2.60 -3.62 -19.88
C THR A 351 1.50 -4.36 -20.65
N GLU A 352 1.82 -5.54 -21.16
CA GLU A 352 0.93 -6.33 -21.99
C GLU A 352 -0.42 -6.61 -21.30
N TYR A 353 -0.40 -6.88 -19.98
CA TYR A 353 -1.61 -7.13 -19.23
C TYR A 353 -2.56 -5.92 -19.24
N PHE A 354 -2.03 -4.70 -19.19
CA PHE A 354 -2.78 -3.45 -19.23
C PHE A 354 -2.87 -2.89 -20.67
N SER A 355 -3.27 -3.71 -21.64
CA SER A 355 -3.49 -3.28 -23.04
C SER A 355 -2.29 -2.56 -23.68
N ASN A 356 -1.08 -2.96 -23.35
CA ASN A 356 0.18 -2.33 -23.76
C ASN A 356 0.32 -0.87 -23.30
N GLN A 357 -0.38 -0.47 -22.26
CA GLN A 357 -0.20 0.84 -21.64
C GLN A 357 1.15 0.92 -20.93
N LYS A 358 1.80 2.07 -21.01
CA LYS A 358 3.00 2.37 -20.20
C LYS A 358 2.58 2.71 -18.77
N PHE A 359 2.31 1.69 -17.99
CA PHE A 359 1.73 1.85 -16.66
C PHE A 359 2.67 2.58 -15.70
N GLY A 360 3.99 2.34 -15.77
CA GLY A 360 4.97 3.09 -14.99
C GLY A 360 4.99 4.59 -15.29
N ASP A 361 4.76 5.01 -16.56
CA ASP A 361 4.64 6.42 -16.92
C ASP A 361 3.41 7.08 -16.28
N LEU A 362 2.31 6.35 -16.17
CA LEU A 362 1.12 6.85 -15.47
C LEU A 362 1.43 7.09 -13.99
N LEU A 363 2.02 6.10 -13.33
CA LEU A 363 2.31 6.15 -11.89
C LEU A 363 3.32 7.24 -11.54
N SER A 364 4.41 7.38 -12.30
CA SER A 364 5.43 8.41 -12.07
C SER A 364 4.86 9.83 -12.24
N ARG A 365 3.95 10.04 -13.22
CA ARG A 365 3.26 11.32 -13.40
C ARG A 365 2.31 11.66 -12.26
N LEU A 366 1.68 10.66 -11.63
CA LEU A 366 0.76 10.87 -10.51
C LEU A 366 1.48 11.09 -9.16
N ALA A 367 2.74 10.67 -9.05
CA ALA A 367 3.49 10.72 -7.81
C ALA A 367 3.50 12.08 -7.09
N PRO A 368 3.62 13.25 -7.79
CA PRO A 368 3.55 14.55 -7.12
C PRO A 368 2.19 14.87 -6.50
N GLU A 369 1.12 14.22 -6.95
CA GLU A 369 -0.25 14.42 -6.47
C GLU A 369 -0.60 13.47 -5.30
N VAL A 370 0.24 12.48 -4.98
CA VAL A 370 0.02 11.53 -3.86
C VAL A 370 -0.10 12.31 -2.55
N PRO A 371 -1.24 12.20 -1.84
CA PRO A 371 -1.44 12.94 -0.60
C PRO A 371 -0.61 12.38 0.57
N GLU A 372 -0.38 13.23 1.56
CA GLU A 372 0.15 12.80 2.85
C GLU A 372 -0.93 12.03 3.63
N VAL A 373 -0.52 11.02 4.37
CA VAL A 373 -1.36 10.28 5.32
C VAL A 373 -1.00 10.71 6.73
N VAL A 374 -1.99 11.05 7.53
CA VAL A 374 -1.77 11.40 8.93
C VAL A 374 -1.82 10.14 9.79
N MET A 375 -0.67 9.77 10.33
CA MET A 375 -0.57 8.61 11.22
C MET A 375 -1.07 8.97 12.62
N HIS A 376 -1.99 8.15 13.14
CA HIS A 376 -2.58 8.34 14.46
C HIS A 376 -2.78 6.99 15.15
N PRO A 377 -2.58 6.88 16.49
CA PRO A 377 -2.71 5.61 17.22
C PRO A 377 -4.07 4.93 17.09
N LYS A 378 -5.15 5.72 16.98
CA LYS A 378 -6.52 5.21 16.85
C LYS A 378 -6.95 4.98 15.38
N ARG A 379 -6.09 5.31 14.40
CA ARG A 379 -6.43 5.14 12.98
C ARG A 379 -6.80 3.69 12.63
N PRO A 380 -6.04 2.66 13.05
CA PRO A 380 -6.44 1.27 12.78
C PRO A 380 -7.82 0.93 13.30
N GLN A 381 -8.14 1.40 14.52
CA GLN A 381 -9.46 1.18 15.11
C GLN A 381 -10.57 1.91 14.35
N ALA A 382 -10.32 3.16 13.91
CA ALA A 382 -11.28 3.93 13.10
C ALA A 382 -11.58 3.25 11.77
N VAL A 383 -10.53 2.80 11.07
CA VAL A 383 -10.65 2.10 9.78
C VAL A 383 -11.47 0.83 9.94
N PHE A 384 -11.09 -0.06 10.86
CA PHE A 384 -11.81 -1.33 11.07
C PHE A 384 -13.24 -1.11 11.57
N LEU A 385 -13.46 -0.14 12.45
CA LEU A 385 -14.80 0.21 12.95
C LEU A 385 -15.73 0.64 11.80
N PHE A 386 -15.24 1.50 10.90
CA PHE A 386 -16.02 1.92 9.75
C PHE A 386 -16.34 0.75 8.81
N GLN A 387 -15.32 -0.03 8.47
CA GLN A 387 -15.45 -1.14 7.53
C GLN A 387 -16.42 -2.22 8.01
N GLU A 388 -16.31 -2.61 9.29
CA GLU A 388 -17.05 -3.76 9.81
C GLU A 388 -18.45 -3.37 10.37
N ASN A 389 -18.62 -2.14 10.88
CA ASN A 389 -19.84 -1.76 11.60
C ASN A 389 -20.69 -0.72 10.88
N PHE A 390 -20.13 0.16 10.07
CA PHE A 390 -20.85 1.30 9.54
C PHE A 390 -21.08 1.26 8.03
N PHE A 391 -20.12 0.76 7.26
CA PHE A 391 -20.17 0.83 5.80
C PHE A 391 -21.44 0.21 5.23
N SER A 392 -21.79 -1.01 5.61
CA SER A 392 -22.97 -1.69 5.10
C SER A 392 -24.27 -0.93 5.47
N SER A 393 -24.40 -0.50 6.74
CA SER A 393 -25.57 0.26 7.18
C SER A 393 -25.70 1.60 6.48
N LEU A 394 -24.60 2.26 6.18
CA LEU A 394 -24.54 3.50 5.41
C LEU A 394 -24.99 3.27 3.97
N MET A 395 -24.46 2.24 3.30
CA MET A 395 -24.76 1.93 1.90
C MET A 395 -26.24 1.53 1.68
N TYR A 396 -26.88 0.94 2.69
CA TYR A 396 -28.31 0.60 2.65
C TYR A 396 -29.22 1.69 3.27
N GLY A 397 -28.69 2.89 3.55
CA GLY A 397 -29.46 4.03 4.06
C GLY A 397 -30.02 3.83 5.49
N GLN A 398 -29.49 2.88 6.25
CA GLN A 398 -29.93 2.59 7.63
C GLN A 398 -29.38 3.59 8.64
N ILE A 399 -28.28 4.28 8.29
CA ILE A 399 -27.65 5.33 9.09
C ILE A 399 -27.21 6.47 8.17
N SER A 400 -27.32 7.71 8.64
CA SER A 400 -26.82 8.87 7.88
C SER A 400 -25.31 9.08 8.07
N PRO A 401 -24.62 9.76 7.13
CA PRO A 401 -23.22 10.15 7.30
C PRO A 401 -22.94 10.89 8.61
N LYS A 402 -23.77 11.86 8.93
CA LYS A 402 -23.65 12.64 10.18
C LYS A 402 -23.76 11.76 11.42
N GLU A 403 -24.70 10.85 11.45
CA GLU A 403 -24.87 9.93 12.56
C GLU A 403 -23.74 8.91 12.64
N THR A 404 -23.21 8.45 11.49
CA THR A 404 -22.02 7.61 11.41
C THR A 404 -20.81 8.31 12.08
N ILE A 405 -20.52 9.55 11.71
CA ILE A 405 -19.43 10.34 12.30
C ILE A 405 -19.62 10.49 13.81
N ARG A 406 -20.86 10.84 14.25
CA ARG A 406 -21.19 10.99 15.66
C ARG A 406 -20.93 9.70 16.46
N GLN A 407 -21.40 8.57 15.95
CA GLN A 407 -21.24 7.28 16.63
C GLN A 407 -19.78 6.83 16.65
N MET A 408 -19.03 7.00 15.57
CA MET A 408 -17.62 6.69 15.53
C MET A 408 -16.83 7.47 16.57
N ARG A 409 -17.07 8.77 16.71
CA ARG A 409 -16.43 9.60 17.74
C ARG A 409 -16.75 9.08 19.16
N VAL A 410 -18.01 8.75 19.45
CA VAL A 410 -18.39 8.19 20.74
C VAL A 410 -17.68 6.88 21.03
N MET A 411 -17.65 5.96 20.06
CA MET A 411 -17.02 4.64 20.24
C MET A 411 -15.50 4.72 20.39
N LEU A 412 -14.86 5.67 19.73
CA LEU A 412 -13.42 5.90 19.81
C LEU A 412 -13.03 6.89 20.93
N LYS A 413 -14.01 7.42 21.67
CA LYS A 413 -13.81 8.41 22.74
C LYS A 413 -13.05 9.65 22.26
N GLU A 414 -13.55 10.22 21.14
CA GLU A 414 -13.05 11.44 20.50
C GLU A 414 -13.96 12.64 20.79
#